data_2a9f49ba1e2df2220e77cb54aa09304d
#
_entry.id   2a9f49ba1e2df2220e77cb54aa09304d
#
_cell.length_a   1.000
_cell.length_b   1.000
_cell.length_c   1.000
_cell.angle_alpha   90.00
_cell.angle_beta   90.00
_cell.angle_gamma   90.00
#
_symmetry.space_group_name_H-M   'P 1'
#
loop_
_entity.id
_entity.type
_entity.pdbx_description
1 polymer ?
#
loop_
_entity_poly.entity_id
_entity_poly.type
_entity_poly.pdbx_seq_one_letter_code
_entity_poly.pdbx_strand_id
1 'polypeptide(L)'
;VAQQPSASSSCEWTPTEPGVYTVYLDVIDGSAERHLTRKVTVGERYSVESLEVSGDALCGKPVKLQAKVSGDASGLKYKFVWEKGGWAKWGVAQQPSASSSCEWTPTEPGVYTVYLDVIDGSAERHLTRKVTVEGTPIMGSLQTSVDAMVNLYESTGHTYPSDEFISKGAPTIRDFCSLIVEAAVSEGVRPEVVFAQAMLETGWLQFGGSVKPNQCNFAGLGAVNQQSGGARFDDVYQGLLAQVQHLKGYATGAALNNACVDPRYEVLQSKGFLGVAPYLEDLNGRWAVPGDTYGQNIARIISLIG
;
A
#
# COMPACT_ATOMS: atom_id res chain seq x y z
N VAL A 1 5.76 -52.69 7.89
CA VAL A 1 5.62 -53.92 7.08
C VAL A 1 4.51 -53.70 6.08
N ALA A 2 4.78 -53.81 4.77
CA ALA A 2 3.78 -53.65 3.71
C ALA A 2 2.80 -54.83 3.65
N GLN A 3 3.28 -56.03 3.93
CA GLN A 3 2.50 -57.25 3.96
C GLN A 3 3.02 -58.18 5.07
N GLN A 4 2.12 -58.79 5.84
CA GLN A 4 2.42 -59.87 6.76
C GLN A 4 2.57 -61.17 5.96
N PRO A 5 3.19 -62.23 6.52
CA PRO A 5 3.32 -63.52 5.84
C PRO A 5 1.97 -63.98 5.28
N SER A 6 1.93 -64.28 3.99
CA SER A 6 0.72 -64.68 3.26
C SER A 6 1.06 -65.50 2.04
N ALA A 7 0.12 -66.23 1.47
CA ALA A 7 0.30 -66.96 0.22
C ALA A 7 0.29 -66.05 -1.03
N SER A 8 0.02 -64.77 -0.89
CA SER A 8 0.08 -63.81 -2.00
C SER A 8 1.50 -63.46 -2.33
N SER A 9 1.86 -63.55 -3.61
CA SER A 9 3.18 -63.17 -4.15
C SER A 9 3.31 -61.68 -4.46
N SER A 10 2.27 -60.88 -4.17
CA SER A 10 2.24 -59.41 -4.43
C SER A 10 1.50 -58.65 -3.35
N CYS A 11 1.92 -57.44 -3.10
CA CYS A 11 1.25 -56.47 -2.27
C CYS A 11 1.39 -55.08 -2.85
N GLU A 12 0.46 -54.17 -2.51
CA GLU A 12 0.61 -52.76 -2.77
C GLU A 12 1.26 -52.07 -1.56
N TRP A 13 2.15 -51.15 -1.85
CA TRP A 13 2.78 -50.29 -0.86
C TRP A 13 2.72 -48.84 -1.33
N THR A 14 2.15 -47.97 -0.51
CA THR A 14 2.06 -46.54 -0.77
C THR A 14 3.01 -45.79 0.16
N PRO A 15 4.16 -45.35 -0.34
CA PRO A 15 5.09 -44.56 0.44
C PRO A 15 4.48 -43.17 0.73
N THR A 16 4.66 -42.67 1.95
CA THR A 16 4.15 -41.37 2.40
C THR A 16 5.18 -40.26 2.34
N GLU A 17 6.48 -40.62 2.19
CA GLU A 17 7.58 -39.65 2.16
C GLU A 17 8.51 -39.98 0.98
N PRO A 18 9.12 -38.96 0.36
CA PRO A 18 10.17 -39.19 -0.64
C PRO A 18 11.45 -39.75 0.02
N GLY A 19 12.19 -40.54 -0.73
CA GLY A 19 13.42 -41.09 -0.21
C GLY A 19 13.83 -42.38 -0.92
N VAL A 20 14.95 -42.95 -0.48
CA VAL A 20 15.42 -44.24 -0.96
C VAL A 20 15.06 -45.30 0.05
N TYR A 21 14.13 -46.16 -0.34
CA TYR A 21 13.67 -47.28 0.47
C TYR A 21 14.37 -48.54 0.06
N THR A 22 14.67 -49.40 1.04
CA THR A 22 15.08 -50.77 0.78
C THR A 22 13.88 -51.68 1.06
N VAL A 23 13.33 -52.28 0.01
CA VAL A 23 12.25 -53.27 0.11
C VAL A 23 12.87 -54.65 0.30
N TYR A 24 12.38 -55.36 1.32
CA TYR A 24 12.77 -56.74 1.63
C TYR A 24 11.65 -57.68 1.24
N LEU A 25 11.98 -58.74 0.57
CA LEU A 25 11.10 -59.87 0.32
C LEU A 25 11.66 -61.12 1.04
N ASP A 26 10.87 -61.62 1.95
CA ASP A 26 11.18 -62.85 2.66
C ASP A 26 10.25 -63.95 2.14
N VAL A 27 10.82 -65.02 1.57
CA VAL A 27 10.08 -66.19 1.12
C VAL A 27 10.30 -67.28 2.14
N ILE A 28 9.22 -67.78 2.74
CA ILE A 28 9.19 -68.72 3.85
C ILE A 28 8.60 -70.06 3.37
N ASP A 29 9.39 -71.13 3.51
CA ASP A 29 8.96 -72.51 3.25
C ASP A 29 9.25 -73.37 4.49
N GLY A 30 8.26 -73.55 5.31
CA GLY A 30 8.39 -74.21 6.61
C GLY A 30 9.38 -73.47 7.53
N SER A 31 10.53 -74.08 7.79
CA SER A 31 11.61 -73.46 8.58
C SER A 31 12.71 -72.82 7.71
N ALA A 32 12.62 -72.89 6.39
CA ALA A 32 13.56 -72.29 5.46
C ALA A 32 13.10 -70.88 5.06
N GLU A 33 14.04 -69.94 5.10
CA GLU A 33 13.82 -68.54 4.77
C GLU A 33 14.82 -68.06 3.73
N ARG A 34 14.35 -67.36 2.70
CA ARG A 34 15.18 -66.71 1.69
C ARG A 34 14.85 -65.25 1.59
N HIS A 35 15.85 -64.38 1.58
CA HIS A 35 15.73 -62.94 1.56
C HIS A 35 16.21 -62.38 0.22
N LEU A 36 15.40 -61.46 -0.34
CA LEU A 36 15.78 -60.59 -1.46
C LEU A 36 15.58 -59.17 -1.05
N THR A 37 16.43 -58.28 -1.57
CA THR A 37 16.30 -56.84 -1.32
C THR A 37 16.33 -56.06 -2.63
N ARG A 38 15.57 -54.97 -2.67
CA ARG A 38 15.58 -54.01 -3.77
C ARG A 38 15.53 -52.59 -3.25
N LYS A 39 16.38 -51.70 -3.79
CA LYS A 39 16.24 -50.25 -3.55
C LYS A 39 15.20 -49.66 -4.50
N VAL A 40 14.31 -48.86 -3.94
CA VAL A 40 13.27 -48.11 -4.66
C VAL A 40 13.44 -46.64 -4.29
N THR A 41 13.64 -45.77 -5.27
CA THR A 41 13.66 -44.34 -5.06
C THR A 41 12.24 -43.79 -5.27
N VAL A 42 11.73 -43.17 -4.23
CA VAL A 42 10.49 -42.46 -4.26
C VAL A 42 10.81 -40.97 -4.41
N GLY A 43 10.40 -40.38 -5.51
CA GLY A 43 10.55 -38.96 -5.77
C GLY A 43 9.57 -38.10 -4.98
N GLU A 44 9.81 -36.79 -4.97
CA GLU A 44 8.84 -35.85 -4.41
C GLU A 44 7.55 -35.85 -5.25
N ARG A 45 6.41 -35.81 -4.57
CA ARG A 45 5.10 -35.81 -5.21
C ARG A 45 4.87 -34.51 -5.97
N TYR A 46 5.36 -33.40 -5.43
CA TYR A 46 5.26 -32.06 -6.00
C TYR A 46 6.54 -31.25 -5.79
N SER A 47 6.68 -30.19 -6.57
CA SER A 47 7.74 -29.18 -6.39
C SER A 47 7.11 -27.80 -6.33
N VAL A 48 7.53 -26.94 -5.38
CA VAL A 48 7.13 -25.54 -5.30
C VAL A 48 8.10 -24.73 -6.14
N GLU A 49 7.63 -24.20 -7.27
CA GLU A 49 8.49 -23.57 -8.29
C GLU A 49 8.69 -22.09 -8.04
N SER A 50 7.58 -21.35 -7.76
CA SER A 50 7.66 -19.90 -7.54
C SER A 50 6.48 -19.35 -6.74
N LEU A 51 6.75 -18.21 -6.12
CA LEU A 51 5.74 -17.25 -5.65
C LEU A 51 5.69 -16.11 -6.65
N GLU A 52 4.60 -15.99 -7.39
CA GLU A 52 4.38 -14.91 -8.34
C GLU A 52 3.53 -13.79 -7.72
N VAL A 53 3.87 -12.56 -8.10
CA VAL A 53 3.15 -11.34 -7.72
C VAL A 53 2.81 -10.63 -9.01
N SER A 54 1.54 -10.34 -9.23
CA SER A 54 1.06 -9.67 -10.45
C SER A 54 0.08 -8.56 -10.12
N GLY A 55 0.04 -7.55 -10.99
CA GLY A 55 -0.63 -6.28 -10.77
C GLY A 55 0.34 -5.18 -10.32
N ASP A 56 -0.11 -3.94 -10.41
CA ASP A 56 0.66 -2.80 -9.93
C ASP A 56 0.65 -2.79 -8.41
N ALA A 57 1.83 -2.89 -7.81
CA ALA A 57 1.97 -2.88 -6.35
C ALA A 57 1.87 -1.44 -5.83
N LEU A 58 0.64 -0.93 -5.77
CA LEU A 58 0.29 0.41 -5.31
C LEU A 58 -0.53 0.33 -4.02
N CYS A 59 -0.40 1.34 -3.15
CA CYS A 59 -1.24 1.46 -1.96
C CYS A 59 -2.72 1.47 -2.32
N GLY A 60 -3.52 0.66 -1.62
CA GLY A 60 -4.96 0.57 -1.82
C GLY A 60 -5.41 -0.18 -3.08
N LYS A 61 -4.48 -0.73 -3.86
CA LYS A 61 -4.80 -1.57 -5.03
C LYS A 61 -4.56 -3.05 -4.73
N PRO A 62 -5.45 -3.95 -5.19
CA PRO A 62 -5.24 -5.38 -5.00
C PRO A 62 -4.09 -5.88 -5.86
N VAL A 63 -3.22 -6.66 -5.26
CA VAL A 63 -2.10 -7.38 -5.88
C VAL A 63 -2.40 -8.86 -5.78
N LYS A 64 -2.30 -9.59 -6.89
CA LYS A 64 -2.49 -11.03 -6.89
C LYS A 64 -1.20 -11.74 -6.49
N LEU A 65 -1.30 -12.60 -5.49
CA LEU A 65 -0.26 -13.54 -5.07
C LEU A 65 -0.63 -14.92 -5.61
N GLN A 66 0.33 -15.63 -6.22
CA GLN A 66 0.10 -16.92 -6.88
C GLN A 66 1.25 -17.87 -6.57
N ALA A 67 0.94 -19.03 -6.00
CA ALA A 67 1.87 -20.15 -5.91
C ALA A 67 1.90 -20.91 -7.24
N LYS A 68 3.09 -21.21 -7.77
CA LYS A 68 3.29 -22.19 -8.84
C LYS A 68 3.87 -23.47 -8.28
N VAL A 69 3.18 -24.56 -8.54
CA VAL A 69 3.53 -25.90 -8.10
C VAL A 69 3.44 -26.83 -9.29
N SER A 70 4.41 -27.72 -9.48
CA SER A 70 4.38 -28.81 -10.45
C SER A 70 4.23 -30.16 -9.75
N GLY A 71 3.78 -31.18 -10.50
CA GLY A 71 3.48 -32.50 -9.99
C GLY A 71 2.08 -32.61 -9.40
N ASP A 72 1.88 -33.52 -8.43
CA ASP A 72 0.60 -33.75 -7.80
C ASP A 72 0.34 -32.77 -6.67
N ALA A 73 -0.49 -31.77 -6.92
CA ALA A 73 -0.89 -30.75 -5.97
C ALA A 73 -2.15 -31.13 -5.14
N SER A 74 -2.65 -32.35 -5.26
CA SER A 74 -3.86 -32.78 -4.55
C SER A 74 -3.66 -32.72 -3.02
N GLY A 75 -4.62 -32.15 -2.31
CA GLY A 75 -4.58 -32.02 -0.84
C GLY A 75 -3.64 -30.94 -0.28
N LEU A 76 -2.87 -30.25 -1.14
CA LEU A 76 -2.03 -29.15 -0.69
C LEU A 76 -2.88 -27.98 -0.18
N LYS A 77 -2.37 -27.27 0.83
CA LYS A 77 -2.90 -26.00 1.30
C LYS A 77 -1.83 -24.92 1.15
N TYR A 78 -2.29 -23.72 0.86
CA TYR A 78 -1.44 -22.56 0.61
C TYR A 78 -1.80 -21.47 1.61
N LYS A 79 -0.78 -20.90 2.26
CA LYS A 79 -0.91 -19.75 3.17
C LYS A 79 0.00 -18.65 2.67
N PHE A 80 -0.51 -17.42 2.64
CA PHE A 80 0.25 -16.25 2.26
C PHE A 80 0.31 -15.27 3.45
N VAL A 81 1.53 -14.87 3.80
CA VAL A 81 1.82 -13.92 4.89
C VAL A 81 2.67 -12.80 4.31
N TRP A 82 2.52 -11.60 4.78
CA TRP A 82 3.38 -10.48 4.46
C TRP A 82 3.95 -9.87 5.73
N GLU A 83 5.16 -9.31 5.61
CA GLU A 83 5.78 -8.49 6.64
C GLU A 83 6.39 -7.23 6.02
N LYS A 84 6.60 -6.20 6.83
CA LYS A 84 7.27 -4.96 6.50
C LYS A 84 8.19 -4.56 7.64
N GLY A 85 9.43 -4.15 7.31
CA GLY A 85 10.38 -3.64 8.29
C GLY A 85 10.88 -4.69 9.29
N GLY A 86 11.14 -5.93 8.82
CA GLY A 86 11.67 -7.01 9.68
C GLY A 86 10.68 -7.44 10.76
N TRP A 87 9.43 -7.68 10.36
CA TRP A 87 8.31 -8.07 11.23
C TRP A 87 7.78 -6.95 12.17
N ALA A 88 8.20 -5.70 11.98
CA ALA A 88 7.63 -4.57 12.69
C ALA A 88 6.11 -4.42 12.41
N LYS A 89 5.70 -4.74 11.16
CA LYS A 89 4.31 -4.88 10.73
C LYS A 89 4.17 -6.17 9.93
N TRP A 90 3.11 -6.91 10.15
CA TRP A 90 2.84 -8.15 9.42
C TRP A 90 1.35 -8.46 9.38
N GLY A 91 0.96 -9.33 8.46
CA GLY A 91 -0.41 -9.81 8.36
C GLY A 91 -0.53 -11.05 7.49
N VAL A 92 -1.70 -11.65 7.51
CA VAL A 92 -2.03 -12.84 6.74
C VAL A 92 -2.95 -12.43 5.59
N ALA A 93 -2.46 -12.59 4.35
CA ALA A 93 -3.25 -12.35 3.15
C ALA A 93 -4.21 -13.53 2.88
N GLN A 94 -3.76 -14.76 3.18
CA GLN A 94 -4.59 -15.97 3.12
C GLN A 94 -4.20 -16.95 4.22
N GLN A 95 -5.18 -17.44 4.99
CA GLN A 95 -5.03 -18.60 5.87
C GLN A 95 -4.89 -19.89 5.04
N PRO A 96 -4.39 -21.01 5.61
CA PRO A 96 -4.23 -22.26 4.88
C PRO A 96 -5.51 -22.66 4.12
N SER A 97 -5.43 -22.69 2.80
CA SER A 97 -6.55 -22.91 1.87
C SER A 97 -6.08 -23.75 0.69
N ALA A 98 -7.00 -24.47 0.04
CA ALA A 98 -6.73 -25.18 -1.21
C ALA A 98 -6.50 -24.25 -2.40
N SER A 99 -6.85 -22.94 -2.29
CA SER A 99 -6.58 -21.97 -3.32
C SER A 99 -5.09 -21.64 -3.36
N SER A 100 -4.44 -21.85 -4.49
CA SER A 100 -3.05 -21.51 -4.75
C SER A 100 -2.84 -20.02 -5.01
N SER A 101 -3.89 -19.17 -4.91
CA SER A 101 -3.78 -17.73 -5.09
C SER A 101 -4.74 -16.97 -4.19
N CYS A 102 -4.36 -15.72 -3.88
CA CYS A 102 -5.20 -14.75 -3.20
C CYS A 102 -4.92 -13.34 -3.69
N GLU A 103 -5.79 -12.40 -3.34
CA GLU A 103 -5.54 -10.97 -3.45
C GLU A 103 -5.04 -10.41 -2.12
N TRP A 104 -4.07 -9.51 -2.20
CA TRP A 104 -3.53 -8.74 -1.10
C TRP A 104 -3.56 -7.26 -1.44
N THR A 105 -4.14 -6.43 -0.57
CA THR A 105 -4.21 -4.97 -0.75
C THR A 105 -3.31 -4.30 0.28
N PRO A 106 -2.10 -3.86 -0.10
CA PRO A 106 -1.22 -3.12 0.79
C PRO A 106 -1.78 -1.73 1.08
N THR A 107 -1.65 -1.25 2.31
CA THR A 107 -2.18 0.04 2.75
C THR A 107 -1.13 1.12 2.97
N GLU A 108 0.15 0.77 2.89
CA GLU A 108 1.28 1.68 3.09
C GLU A 108 2.35 1.44 2.04
N PRO A 109 3.10 2.48 1.61
CA PRO A 109 4.23 2.31 0.71
C PRO A 109 5.41 1.65 1.42
N GLY A 110 6.32 1.05 0.66
CA GLY A 110 7.56 0.48 1.14
C GLY A 110 7.83 -0.94 0.66
N VAL A 111 8.90 -1.54 1.18
CA VAL A 111 9.32 -2.88 0.81
C VAL A 111 8.71 -3.90 1.76
N TYR A 112 7.97 -4.83 1.19
CA TYR A 112 7.39 -5.97 1.88
C TYR A 112 8.13 -7.25 1.52
N THR A 113 8.15 -8.20 2.46
CA THR A 113 8.48 -9.59 2.18
C THR A 113 7.20 -10.40 2.24
N VAL A 114 6.83 -11.04 1.14
CA VAL A 114 5.70 -11.96 1.08
C VAL A 114 6.25 -13.38 1.24
N TYR A 115 5.62 -14.15 2.11
CA TYR A 115 5.91 -15.55 2.41
C TYR A 115 4.78 -16.41 1.85
N LEU A 116 5.15 -17.48 1.19
CA LEU A 116 4.27 -18.56 0.78
C LEU A 116 4.63 -19.80 1.58
N ASP A 117 3.68 -20.35 2.32
CA ASP A 117 3.77 -21.65 2.96
C ASP A 117 2.90 -22.64 2.17
N VAL A 118 3.51 -23.67 1.61
CA VAL A 118 2.83 -24.81 0.98
C VAL A 118 2.81 -25.97 1.95
N ILE A 119 1.63 -26.40 2.36
CA ILE A 119 1.40 -27.34 3.45
C ILE A 119 0.86 -28.66 2.88
N ASP A 120 1.55 -29.75 3.18
CA ASP A 120 1.18 -31.12 2.83
C ASP A 120 1.14 -31.98 4.12
N GLY A 121 -0.05 -32.12 4.70
CA GLY A 121 -0.19 -32.76 6.01
C GLY A 121 0.59 -32.03 7.10
N SER A 122 1.66 -32.66 7.60
CA SER A 122 2.58 -32.09 8.59
C SER A 122 3.83 -31.45 7.99
N ALA A 123 4.05 -31.60 6.67
CA ALA A 123 5.20 -31.04 5.97
C ALA A 123 4.89 -29.64 5.45
N GLU A 124 5.85 -28.73 5.56
CA GLU A 124 5.75 -27.36 5.03
C GLU A 124 6.95 -27.04 4.14
N ARG A 125 6.69 -26.30 3.06
CA ARG A 125 7.71 -25.70 2.19
C ARG A 125 7.47 -24.22 2.10
N HIS A 126 8.55 -23.43 2.17
CA HIS A 126 8.50 -21.98 2.24
C HIS A 126 9.20 -21.35 1.06
N LEU A 127 8.55 -20.35 0.46
CA LEU A 127 9.16 -19.40 -0.47
C LEU A 127 8.92 -17.98 0.02
N THR A 128 9.82 -17.08 -0.35
CA THR A 128 9.67 -15.64 -0.07
C THR A 128 9.90 -14.81 -1.31
N ARG A 129 9.23 -13.66 -1.37
CA ARG A 129 9.44 -12.66 -2.41
C ARG A 129 9.35 -11.26 -1.84
N LYS A 130 10.30 -10.39 -2.22
CA LYS A 130 10.21 -8.96 -1.92
C LYS A 130 9.29 -8.28 -2.94
N VAL A 131 8.44 -7.38 -2.44
CA VAL A 131 7.49 -6.58 -3.22
C VAL A 131 7.66 -5.14 -2.77
N THR A 132 8.02 -4.24 -3.70
CA THR A 132 8.01 -2.81 -3.45
C THR A 132 6.62 -2.28 -3.75
N VAL A 133 5.98 -1.69 -2.76
CA VAL A 133 4.68 -1.05 -2.87
C VAL A 133 4.89 0.45 -2.96
N GLU A 134 4.38 1.07 -4.01
CA GLU A 134 4.43 2.51 -4.19
C GLU A 134 3.18 3.17 -3.61
N GLY A 135 3.35 4.35 -3.02
CA GLY A 135 2.26 5.20 -2.55
C GLY A 135 1.79 6.17 -3.61
N THR A 136 0.91 7.08 -3.23
CA THR A 136 0.46 8.19 -4.06
C THR A 136 1.50 9.33 -3.99
N PRO A 137 2.28 9.60 -5.05
CA PRO A 137 3.34 10.61 -4.99
C PRO A 137 2.77 12.01 -4.72
N ILE A 138 3.46 12.80 -3.90
CA ILE A 138 3.13 14.23 -3.67
C ILE A 138 3.73 15.08 -4.79
N MET A 139 4.98 14.79 -5.19
CA MET A 139 5.68 15.49 -6.25
C MET A 139 5.30 14.94 -7.62
N GLY A 140 5.28 15.81 -8.64
CA GLY A 140 5.02 15.43 -10.02
C GLY A 140 4.25 16.48 -10.82
N SER A 141 3.90 16.13 -12.05
CA SER A 141 3.08 16.95 -12.95
C SER A 141 1.59 16.73 -12.71
N LEU A 142 0.78 17.64 -13.21
CA LEU A 142 -0.68 17.54 -13.26
C LEU A 142 -1.10 16.28 -14.03
N GLN A 143 -1.94 15.46 -13.41
CA GLN A 143 -2.48 14.22 -13.99
C GLN A 143 -3.97 14.33 -14.36
N THR A 144 -4.58 15.49 -14.13
CA THR A 144 -5.99 15.78 -14.39
C THR A 144 -6.14 17.16 -15.06
N SER A 145 -7.30 17.78 -14.99
CA SER A 145 -7.54 19.12 -15.54
C SER A 145 -8.22 20.02 -14.51
N VAL A 146 -8.14 21.34 -14.73
CA VAL A 146 -8.92 22.33 -13.97
C VAL A 146 -10.41 22.00 -14.07
N ASP A 147 -10.90 21.64 -15.27
CA ASP A 147 -12.30 21.28 -15.48
C ASP A 147 -12.73 20.08 -14.64
N ALA A 148 -11.90 19.05 -14.53
CA ALA A 148 -12.21 17.87 -13.72
C ALA A 148 -12.30 18.21 -12.22
N MET A 149 -11.37 19.04 -11.72
CA MET A 149 -11.42 19.51 -10.32
C MET A 149 -12.68 20.37 -10.07
N VAL A 150 -13.04 21.27 -10.98
CA VAL A 150 -14.26 22.08 -10.91
C VAL A 150 -15.51 21.20 -10.89
N ASN A 151 -15.60 20.25 -11.85
CA ASN A 151 -16.74 19.34 -11.96
C ASN A 151 -16.91 18.50 -10.68
N LEU A 152 -15.79 18.00 -10.11
CA LEU A 152 -15.84 17.28 -8.84
C LEU A 152 -16.38 18.17 -7.72
N TYR A 153 -15.88 19.40 -7.57
CA TYR A 153 -16.38 20.32 -6.56
C TYR A 153 -17.88 20.58 -6.70
N GLU A 154 -18.33 20.93 -7.92
CA GLU A 154 -19.74 21.21 -8.21
C GLU A 154 -20.63 19.98 -7.96
N SER A 155 -20.13 18.76 -8.23
CA SER A 155 -20.87 17.51 -7.97
C SER A 155 -21.17 17.26 -6.50
N THR A 156 -20.43 17.88 -5.59
CA THR A 156 -20.67 17.75 -4.14
C THR A 156 -21.89 18.53 -3.65
N GLY A 157 -22.39 19.50 -4.44
CA GLY A 157 -23.49 20.40 -4.08
C GLY A 157 -23.11 21.48 -3.07
N HIS A 158 -21.85 21.62 -2.70
CA HIS A 158 -21.40 22.72 -1.84
C HIS A 158 -21.37 24.05 -2.58
N THR A 159 -21.75 25.10 -1.90
CA THR A 159 -21.68 26.48 -2.45
C THR A 159 -20.27 27.02 -2.32
N TYR A 160 -19.69 27.52 -3.41
CA TYR A 160 -18.40 28.19 -3.37
C TYR A 160 -18.51 29.54 -2.64
N PRO A 161 -17.65 29.85 -1.65
CA PRO A 161 -17.70 31.07 -0.86
C PRO A 161 -17.10 32.26 -1.63
N SER A 162 -17.71 32.64 -2.75
CA SER A 162 -17.19 33.67 -3.65
C SER A 162 -17.06 35.04 -2.96
N ASP A 163 -18.00 35.42 -2.07
CA ASP A 163 -17.94 36.70 -1.35
C ASP A 163 -16.67 36.86 -0.50
N GLU A 164 -16.12 35.75 0.02
CA GLU A 164 -14.90 35.73 0.81
C GLU A 164 -13.64 35.82 -0.06
N PHE A 165 -13.70 35.30 -1.28
CA PHE A 165 -12.51 35.12 -2.14
C PHE A 165 -12.46 36.07 -3.35
N ILE A 166 -13.54 36.79 -3.68
CA ILE A 166 -13.55 37.73 -4.80
C ILE A 166 -12.46 38.80 -4.67
N SER A 167 -12.31 39.40 -3.49
CA SER A 167 -11.26 40.39 -3.22
C SER A 167 -9.87 39.79 -2.96
N LYS A 168 -9.79 38.45 -2.96
CA LYS A 168 -8.61 37.64 -2.69
C LYS A 168 -8.06 36.92 -3.94
N GLY A 169 -8.56 37.26 -5.13
CA GLY A 169 -8.08 36.77 -6.41
C GLY A 169 -8.72 35.48 -6.93
N ALA A 170 -9.76 34.96 -6.26
CA ALA A 170 -10.45 33.74 -6.69
C ALA A 170 -11.99 33.91 -6.63
N PRO A 171 -12.60 34.70 -7.53
CA PRO A 171 -14.05 34.95 -7.53
C PRO A 171 -14.87 33.68 -7.80
N THR A 172 -14.33 32.69 -8.47
CA THR A 172 -15.03 31.43 -8.80
C THR A 172 -14.22 30.20 -8.40
N ILE A 173 -14.87 29.05 -8.29
CA ILE A 173 -14.17 27.77 -8.09
C ILE A 173 -13.15 27.48 -9.21
N ARG A 174 -13.43 27.91 -10.42
CA ARG A 174 -12.48 27.79 -11.55
C ARG A 174 -11.21 28.60 -11.30
N ASP A 175 -11.33 29.84 -10.83
CA ASP A 175 -10.17 30.68 -10.48
C ASP A 175 -9.38 30.01 -9.36
N PHE A 176 -10.06 29.51 -8.33
CA PHE A 176 -9.42 28.77 -7.23
C PHE A 176 -8.63 27.56 -7.74
N CYS A 177 -9.23 26.71 -8.59
CA CYS A 177 -8.55 25.55 -9.18
C CYS A 177 -7.37 25.95 -10.09
N SER A 178 -7.49 27.08 -10.81
CA SER A 178 -6.41 27.61 -11.64
C SER A 178 -5.23 28.08 -10.81
N LEU A 179 -5.48 28.75 -9.68
CA LEU A 179 -4.44 29.17 -8.72
C LEU A 179 -3.78 27.96 -8.05
N ILE A 180 -4.52 26.87 -7.78
CA ILE A 180 -3.93 25.60 -7.33
C ILE A 180 -2.91 25.10 -8.34
N VAL A 181 -3.28 25.04 -9.63
CA VAL A 181 -2.36 24.57 -10.68
C VAL A 181 -1.13 25.45 -10.76
N GLU A 182 -1.30 26.78 -10.74
CA GLU A 182 -0.20 27.74 -10.78
C GLU A 182 0.76 27.53 -9.60
N ALA A 183 0.27 27.55 -8.37
CA ALA A 183 1.09 27.39 -7.17
C ALA A 183 1.79 26.01 -7.13
N ALA A 184 1.05 24.95 -7.43
CA ALA A 184 1.59 23.59 -7.37
C ALA A 184 2.68 23.34 -8.42
N VAL A 185 2.44 23.74 -9.67
CA VAL A 185 3.42 23.61 -10.77
C VAL A 185 4.67 24.43 -10.50
N SER A 186 4.54 25.63 -9.90
CA SER A 186 5.70 26.47 -9.56
C SER A 186 6.70 25.78 -8.64
N GLU A 187 6.25 24.88 -7.78
CA GLU A 187 7.08 24.14 -6.83
C GLU A 187 7.27 22.64 -7.21
N GLY A 188 6.63 22.17 -8.30
CA GLY A 188 6.70 20.79 -8.76
C GLY A 188 5.87 19.80 -7.95
N VAL A 189 4.87 20.27 -7.23
CA VAL A 189 3.88 19.46 -6.51
C VAL A 189 2.72 19.15 -7.46
N ARG A 190 2.11 17.97 -7.30
CA ARG A 190 0.93 17.58 -8.10
C ARG A 190 -0.30 18.41 -7.71
N PRO A 191 -0.92 19.16 -8.63
CA PRO A 191 -2.05 20.04 -8.33
C PRO A 191 -3.26 19.32 -7.73
N GLU A 192 -3.55 18.08 -8.16
CA GLU A 192 -4.64 17.29 -7.62
C GLU A 192 -4.43 16.90 -6.13
N VAL A 193 -3.16 16.80 -5.69
CA VAL A 193 -2.83 16.59 -4.28
C VAL A 193 -3.21 17.83 -3.46
N VAL A 194 -2.85 19.03 -3.97
CA VAL A 194 -3.15 20.30 -3.30
C VAL A 194 -4.66 20.53 -3.24
N PHE A 195 -5.37 20.27 -4.34
CA PHE A 195 -6.83 20.35 -4.40
C PHE A 195 -7.47 19.40 -3.37
N ALA A 196 -7.13 18.12 -3.43
CA ALA A 196 -7.74 17.10 -2.56
C ALA A 196 -7.48 17.38 -1.07
N GLN A 197 -6.26 17.83 -0.74
CA GLN A 197 -5.93 18.21 0.64
C GLN A 197 -6.73 19.45 1.07
N ALA A 198 -6.80 20.50 0.24
CA ALA A 198 -7.59 21.69 0.54
C ALA A 198 -9.06 21.35 0.78
N MET A 199 -9.67 20.48 -0.06
CA MET A 199 -11.05 20.01 0.13
C MET A 199 -11.22 19.24 1.44
N LEU A 200 -10.26 18.37 1.79
CA LEU A 200 -10.30 17.61 3.04
C LEU A 200 -10.22 18.53 4.27
N GLU A 201 -9.22 19.43 4.30
CA GLU A 201 -8.93 20.28 5.45
C GLU A 201 -10.01 21.34 5.71
N THR A 202 -10.64 21.84 4.66
CA THR A 202 -11.65 22.89 4.76
C THR A 202 -13.10 22.38 4.74
N GLY A 203 -13.29 21.06 4.63
CA GLY A 203 -14.61 20.48 4.41
C GLY A 203 -15.26 21.03 3.14
N TRP A 204 -14.57 20.91 1.99
CA TRP A 204 -15.04 21.45 0.71
C TRP A 204 -15.26 22.97 0.72
N LEU A 205 -14.31 23.72 1.27
CA LEU A 205 -14.31 25.17 1.41
C LEU A 205 -15.45 25.74 2.28
N GLN A 206 -16.04 24.90 3.16
CA GLN A 206 -17.10 25.34 4.09
C GLN A 206 -16.55 25.84 5.44
N PHE A 207 -15.30 25.54 5.79
CA PHE A 207 -14.58 26.07 6.94
C PHE A 207 -15.32 25.92 8.28
N GLY A 208 -15.67 24.69 8.65
CA GLY A 208 -16.36 24.40 9.91
C GLY A 208 -15.51 24.51 11.19
N GLY A 209 -14.18 24.66 11.05
CA GLY A 209 -13.21 24.65 12.16
C GLY A 209 -12.77 26.03 12.67
N SER A 210 -11.57 26.07 13.29
CA SER A 210 -10.94 27.28 13.82
C SER A 210 -10.43 28.23 12.73
N VAL A 211 -10.01 27.72 11.58
CA VAL A 211 -9.61 28.50 10.41
C VAL A 211 -10.86 29.04 9.70
N LYS A 212 -10.82 30.31 9.30
CA LYS A 212 -11.94 31.00 8.62
C LYS A 212 -11.60 31.29 7.16
N PRO A 213 -12.58 31.39 6.25
CA PRO A 213 -12.35 31.63 4.82
C PRO A 213 -11.43 32.83 4.55
N ASN A 214 -11.65 33.95 5.23
CA ASN A 214 -10.91 35.18 5.07
C ASN A 214 -9.43 35.10 5.46
N GLN A 215 -8.97 33.95 6.02
CA GLN A 215 -7.55 33.68 6.32
C GLN A 215 -6.81 33.12 5.12
N CYS A 216 -7.48 32.67 4.08
CA CYS A 216 -6.90 31.98 2.90
C CYS A 216 -5.95 30.82 3.28
N ASN A 217 -6.28 30.12 4.36
CA ASN A 217 -5.49 28.99 4.87
C ASN A 217 -6.24 27.68 4.57
N PHE A 218 -5.82 27.01 3.50
CA PHE A 218 -6.53 25.84 2.97
C PHE A 218 -6.02 24.49 3.51
N ALA A 219 -4.98 24.53 4.36
CA ALA A 219 -4.31 23.36 4.89
C ALA A 219 -4.13 23.37 6.42
N GLY A 220 -4.82 24.27 7.10
CA GLY A 220 -4.74 24.40 8.56
C GLY A 220 -3.37 24.77 9.10
N LEU A 221 -2.50 25.40 8.29
CA LEU A 221 -1.13 25.75 8.71
C LEU A 221 -1.14 26.61 9.97
N GLY A 222 -0.35 26.21 10.97
CA GLY A 222 -0.23 26.95 12.24
C GLY A 222 -1.42 26.79 13.19
N ALA A 223 -2.46 26.05 12.85
CA ALA A 223 -3.57 25.74 13.74
C ALA A 223 -3.20 24.63 14.71
N VAL A 224 -2.51 24.98 15.81
CA VAL A 224 -2.03 24.01 16.82
C VAL A 224 -3.08 23.67 17.87
N ASN A 225 -4.16 24.44 17.98
CA ASN A 225 -5.32 24.19 18.82
C ASN A 225 -6.51 25.03 18.33
N GLN A 226 -7.71 24.79 18.89
CA GLN A 226 -8.93 25.50 18.51
C GLN A 226 -8.88 27.04 18.77
N GLN A 227 -7.97 27.50 19.58
CA GLN A 227 -7.81 28.92 19.94
C GLN A 227 -6.75 29.64 19.10
N SER A 228 -5.79 28.91 18.47
CA SER A 228 -4.69 29.52 17.72
C SER A 228 -5.09 30.13 16.37
N GLY A 229 -6.26 29.79 15.84
CA GLY A 229 -6.81 30.35 14.60
C GLY A 229 -6.02 30.04 13.32
N GLY A 230 -4.84 29.46 13.40
CA GLY A 230 -3.96 29.19 12.25
C GLY A 230 -3.33 30.42 11.61
N ALA A 231 -2.53 30.21 10.57
CA ALA A 231 -1.90 31.27 9.79
C ALA A 231 -2.94 32.03 8.95
N ARG A 232 -2.59 33.26 8.57
CA ARG A 232 -3.36 34.13 7.68
C ARG A 232 -2.50 34.54 6.51
N PHE A 233 -3.06 34.53 5.31
CA PHE A 233 -2.42 34.92 4.07
C PHE A 233 -3.20 36.09 3.42
N ASP A 234 -2.50 36.91 2.64
CA ASP A 234 -3.10 38.11 2.05
C ASP A 234 -4.13 37.78 0.96
N ASP A 235 -3.90 36.71 0.21
CA ASP A 235 -4.77 36.28 -0.87
C ASP A 235 -4.78 34.74 -0.99
N VAL A 236 -5.60 34.23 -1.91
CA VAL A 236 -5.77 32.78 -2.17
C VAL A 236 -4.48 32.17 -2.68
N TYR A 237 -3.75 32.84 -3.59
CA TYR A 237 -2.53 32.31 -4.16
C TYR A 237 -1.44 32.09 -3.09
N GLN A 238 -1.23 33.07 -2.21
CA GLN A 238 -0.26 32.94 -1.12
C GLN A 238 -0.61 31.78 -0.18
N GLY A 239 -1.90 31.63 0.16
CA GLY A 239 -2.34 30.53 1.01
C GLY A 239 -2.13 29.15 0.37
N LEU A 240 -2.39 29.04 -0.92
CA LEU A 240 -2.13 27.83 -1.71
C LEU A 240 -0.62 27.58 -1.86
N LEU A 241 0.17 28.61 -2.13
CA LEU A 241 1.64 28.48 -2.23
C LEU A 241 2.26 28.02 -0.90
N ALA A 242 1.79 28.54 0.24
CA ALA A 242 2.22 28.08 1.55
C ALA A 242 1.90 26.60 1.78
N GLN A 243 0.70 26.14 1.42
CA GLN A 243 0.31 24.73 1.46
C GLN A 243 1.24 23.88 0.58
N VAL A 244 1.50 24.33 -0.65
CA VAL A 244 2.38 23.66 -1.62
C VAL A 244 3.78 23.53 -1.09
N GLN A 245 4.36 24.62 -0.53
CA GLN A 245 5.69 24.61 0.04
C GLN A 245 5.81 23.67 1.24
N HIS A 246 4.79 23.59 2.07
CA HIS A 246 4.75 22.64 3.19
C HIS A 246 4.71 21.18 2.70
N LEU A 247 3.89 20.87 1.70
CA LEU A 247 3.86 19.56 1.04
C LEU A 247 5.20 19.21 0.41
N LYS A 248 5.79 20.14 -0.35
CA LYS A 248 7.13 19.96 -0.94
C LYS A 248 8.19 19.69 0.13
N GLY A 249 8.14 20.43 1.25
CA GLY A 249 9.07 20.22 2.37
C GLY A 249 8.99 18.80 2.91
N TYR A 250 7.78 18.26 3.12
CA TYR A 250 7.61 16.85 3.52
C TYR A 250 8.07 15.87 2.45
N ALA A 251 7.77 16.15 1.17
CA ALA A 251 7.97 15.21 0.08
C ALA A 251 9.42 15.10 -0.38
N THR A 252 10.21 16.17 -0.24
CA THR A 252 11.58 16.21 -0.77
C THR A 252 12.47 17.14 0.05
N GLY A 253 13.78 16.85 0.08
CA GLY A 253 14.78 17.74 0.65
C GLY A 253 15.26 18.85 -0.31
N ALA A 254 14.64 18.96 -1.51
CA ALA A 254 15.01 19.99 -2.48
C ALA A 254 14.60 21.38 -1.98
N ALA A 255 15.37 22.40 -2.38
CA ALA A 255 15.05 23.78 -2.09
C ALA A 255 13.72 24.22 -2.70
N LEU A 256 13.07 25.21 -2.07
CA LEU A 256 11.90 25.88 -2.66
C LEU A 256 12.31 26.62 -3.94
N ASN A 257 11.41 26.66 -4.91
CA ASN A 257 11.62 27.39 -6.17
C ASN A 257 11.27 28.88 -6.03
N ASN A 258 10.35 29.19 -5.12
CA ASN A 258 9.88 30.54 -4.83
C ASN A 258 10.32 30.99 -3.42
N ALA A 259 10.19 32.28 -3.15
CA ALA A 259 10.35 32.79 -1.79
C ALA A 259 9.42 32.05 -0.82
N CYS A 260 9.95 31.71 0.36
CA CYS A 260 9.17 30.98 1.35
C CYS A 260 8.05 31.86 1.92
N VAL A 261 6.81 31.42 1.77
CA VAL A 261 5.61 32.01 2.36
C VAL A 261 4.95 31.10 3.40
N ASP A 262 5.43 29.86 3.52
CA ASP A 262 4.98 28.93 4.55
C ASP A 262 5.56 29.27 5.92
N PRO A 263 4.76 29.72 6.91
CA PRO A 263 5.24 30.10 8.22
C PRO A 263 5.71 28.91 9.08
N ARG A 264 5.54 27.68 8.58
CA ARG A 264 5.92 26.44 9.27
C ARG A 264 7.10 25.74 8.62
N TYR A 265 7.63 26.27 7.51
CA TYR A 265 8.72 25.60 6.78
C TYR A 265 9.98 25.41 7.62
N GLU A 266 10.39 26.45 8.38
CA GLU A 266 11.53 26.35 9.30
C GLU A 266 11.35 25.31 10.39
N VAL A 267 10.08 25.06 10.80
CA VAL A 267 9.77 24.01 11.78
C VAL A 267 9.97 22.62 11.18
N LEU A 268 9.59 22.40 9.90
CA LEU A 268 9.89 21.16 9.20
C LEU A 268 11.41 20.92 9.13
N GLN A 269 12.15 21.96 8.76
CA GLN A 269 13.60 21.90 8.64
C GLN A 269 14.28 21.61 9.99
N SER A 270 13.93 22.35 11.04
CA SER A 270 14.52 22.18 12.37
C SER A 270 14.21 20.83 13.02
N LYS A 271 13.09 20.22 12.66
CA LYS A 271 12.69 18.89 13.14
C LYS A 271 13.20 17.73 12.27
N GLY A 272 13.92 18.01 11.18
CA GLY A 272 14.43 17.01 10.27
C GLY A 272 13.29 16.30 9.46
N PHE A 273 12.23 17.03 9.15
CA PHE A 273 11.06 16.47 8.42
C PHE A 273 11.12 16.73 6.91
N LEU A 274 12.20 17.34 6.40
CA LEU A 274 12.36 17.51 4.96
C LEU A 274 12.64 16.16 4.29
N GLY A 275 11.86 15.85 3.27
CA GLY A 275 12.00 14.64 2.44
C GLY A 275 11.61 13.33 3.11
N VAL A 276 10.89 13.35 4.26
CA VAL A 276 10.51 12.12 4.98
C VAL A 276 9.20 11.51 4.53
N ALA A 277 8.44 12.19 3.68
CA ALA A 277 7.11 11.77 3.25
C ALA A 277 6.92 12.02 1.74
N PRO A 278 7.58 11.23 0.86
CA PRO A 278 7.42 11.37 -0.59
C PRO A 278 6.03 10.98 -1.10
N TYR A 279 5.27 10.22 -0.33
CA TYR A 279 3.93 9.77 -0.65
C TYR A 279 2.90 10.34 0.33
N LEU A 280 1.65 10.46 -0.10
CA LEU A 280 0.53 10.92 0.74
C LEU A 280 0.37 10.06 1.99
N GLU A 281 0.51 8.76 1.85
CA GLU A 281 0.37 7.78 2.95
C GLU A 281 1.45 7.96 4.02
N ASP A 282 2.61 8.54 3.68
CA ASP A 282 3.67 8.87 4.63
C ASP A 282 3.33 10.10 5.50
N LEU A 283 2.32 10.89 5.12
CA LEU A 283 1.82 12.00 5.94
C LEU A 283 1.02 11.55 7.16
N ASN A 284 0.64 10.27 7.21
CA ASN A 284 -0.07 9.67 8.35
C ASN A 284 0.74 9.86 9.64
N GLY A 285 0.10 10.41 10.67
CA GLY A 285 0.74 10.71 11.95
C GLY A 285 1.81 11.81 11.91
N ARG A 286 1.95 12.53 10.78
CA ARG A 286 2.89 13.66 10.62
C ARG A 286 2.17 14.97 10.36
N TRP A 287 1.30 15.01 9.35
CA TRP A 287 0.49 16.20 9.06
C TRP A 287 -0.62 16.37 10.10
N ALA A 288 -1.38 15.32 10.31
CA ALA A 288 -2.45 15.28 11.31
C ALA A 288 -2.15 14.22 12.38
N VAL A 289 -2.33 14.54 13.66
CA VAL A 289 -2.07 13.65 14.80
C VAL A 289 -3.30 13.66 15.72
N PRO A 290 -3.96 12.50 15.97
CA PRO A 290 -3.79 11.21 15.28
C PRO A 290 -4.36 11.29 13.85
N GLY A 291 -3.77 10.56 12.90
CA GLY A 291 -4.16 10.66 11.49
C GLY A 291 -3.70 9.43 10.70
N ASP A 292 -4.11 8.22 11.13
CA ASP A 292 -3.61 6.96 10.58
C ASP A 292 -4.06 6.68 9.13
N THR A 293 -5.04 7.43 8.62
CA THR A 293 -5.59 7.30 7.26
C THR A 293 -5.63 8.63 6.51
N TYR A 294 -4.86 9.61 6.96
CA TYR A 294 -4.86 10.96 6.38
C TYR A 294 -4.52 10.96 4.89
N GLY A 295 -3.40 10.34 4.52
CA GLY A 295 -2.98 10.23 3.13
C GLY A 295 -3.97 9.46 2.26
N GLN A 296 -4.54 8.37 2.78
CA GLN A 296 -5.55 7.57 2.09
C GLN A 296 -6.84 8.38 1.84
N ASN A 297 -7.24 9.26 2.76
CA ASN A 297 -8.40 10.13 2.56
C ASN A 297 -8.16 11.14 1.43
N ILE A 298 -6.96 11.71 1.34
CA ILE A 298 -6.56 12.59 0.23
C ILE A 298 -6.55 11.79 -1.09
N ALA A 299 -5.90 10.62 -1.11
CA ALA A 299 -5.84 9.76 -2.31
C ALA A 299 -7.23 9.35 -2.81
N ARG A 300 -8.19 9.13 -1.88
CA ARG A 300 -9.58 8.86 -2.25
C ARG A 300 -10.25 10.05 -2.95
N ILE A 301 -10.02 11.27 -2.50
CA ILE A 301 -10.56 12.47 -3.19
C ILE A 301 -9.93 12.58 -4.59
N ILE A 302 -8.61 12.35 -4.73
CA ILE A 302 -7.93 12.34 -6.02
C ILE A 302 -8.59 11.33 -6.97
N SER A 303 -8.90 10.13 -6.50
CA SER A 303 -9.54 9.09 -7.32
C SER A 303 -10.96 9.45 -7.82
N LEU A 304 -11.60 10.47 -7.25
CA LEU A 304 -12.90 10.99 -7.69
C LEU A 304 -12.78 12.08 -8.75
N ILE A 305 -11.59 12.64 -8.97
CA ILE A 305 -11.41 13.73 -9.95
C ILE A 305 -11.60 13.21 -11.40
N GLY A 306 -11.39 11.92 -11.67
CA GLY A 306 -11.61 11.32 -13.00
C GLY A 306 -10.33 11.21 -13.81
#